data_b21f168bae0a9002a7426ba150f7d153
#
_entry.id   b21f168bae0a9002a7426ba150f7d153
#
_cell.length_a   1.000
_cell.length_b   1.000
_cell.length_c   1.000
_cell.angle_alpha   90.00
_cell.angle_beta   90.00
_cell.angle_gamma   90.00
#
_symmetry.space_group_name_H-M   'P 1'
#
loop_
_entity.id
_entity.type
_entity.pdbx_description
1 polymer ?
#
loop_
_entity_poly.entity_id
_entity_poly.type
_entity_poly.pdbx_seq_one_letter_code
_entity_poly.pdbx_strand_id
1 'polypeptide(L)'
;MIGSSIGLVFALSLVGAPVLYGWIGMGGLFIMTGVLALAAIGLLLKAVPPAPAPHGHEKLPLRRVIFDTDLLRLNLGIFVLHMVQMAMFVVLPHALVDHGGLAAAEHWKVYLPAVLASFAIMVPAIIAAERKDKMRPVFIAAVGLLLVVQIGLFLLHASLWSLALWLLLFFVAFNVLEATLPSLVSRTAPPAAKGAALGVYNTTQAIGLFIGGAAGGYIAQHFGDNAVFAACAGLVLVWLVVANSMNFPQRRTAA
;
A
#
# COMPACT_ATOMS: atom_id res chain seq x y z
N MET A 1 7.26 9.99 8.07
CA MET A 1 7.38 9.20 9.31
C MET A 1 6.32 8.09 9.40
N ILE A 2 5.02 8.33 9.17
CA ILE A 2 3.97 7.29 9.30
C ILE A 2 4.21 6.10 8.35
N GLY A 3 4.48 6.33 7.07
CA GLY A 3 4.73 5.24 6.11
C GLY A 3 5.94 4.36 6.46
N SER A 4 7.01 4.95 7.01
CA SER A 4 8.19 4.19 7.44
C SER A 4 7.87 3.29 8.64
N SER A 5 6.99 3.74 9.55
CA SER A 5 6.56 2.93 10.70
C SER A 5 5.71 1.74 10.25
N ILE A 6 4.78 1.96 9.32
CA ILE A 6 3.93 0.90 8.76
C ILE A 6 4.80 -0.17 8.09
N GLY A 7 5.75 0.25 7.25
CA GLY A 7 6.64 -0.67 6.57
C GLY A 7 7.55 -1.45 7.52
N LEU A 8 8.06 -0.82 8.58
CA LEU A 8 8.85 -1.51 9.61
C LEU A 8 8.01 -2.58 10.33
N VAL A 9 6.79 -2.22 10.74
CA VAL A 9 5.87 -3.18 11.38
C VAL A 9 5.53 -4.33 10.44
N PHE A 10 5.29 -4.03 9.16
CA PHE A 10 5.05 -5.07 8.15
C PHE A 10 6.25 -6.02 8.02
N ALA A 11 7.48 -5.49 7.91
CA ALA A 11 8.69 -6.32 7.85
C ALA A 11 8.88 -7.19 9.10
N LEU A 12 8.64 -6.63 10.29
CA LEU A 12 8.70 -7.37 11.55
C LEU A 12 7.62 -8.47 11.63
N SER A 13 6.42 -8.20 11.13
CA SER A 13 5.32 -9.17 11.15
C SER A 13 5.55 -10.34 10.19
N LEU A 14 6.26 -10.14 9.07
CA LEU A 14 6.62 -11.24 8.15
C LEU A 14 7.47 -12.33 8.83
N VAL A 15 8.32 -11.96 9.77
CA VAL A 15 9.14 -12.91 10.56
C VAL A 15 8.41 -13.32 11.82
N GLY A 16 7.81 -12.37 12.52
CA GLY A 16 7.18 -12.61 13.82
C GLY A 16 5.91 -13.46 13.72
N ALA A 17 5.09 -13.27 12.69
CA ALA A 17 3.80 -13.97 12.58
C ALA A 17 3.95 -15.50 12.46
N PRO A 18 4.84 -16.09 11.64
CA PRO A 18 5.06 -17.52 11.60
C PRO A 18 5.57 -18.10 12.94
N VAL A 19 6.47 -17.38 13.61
CA VAL A 19 6.99 -17.79 14.93
C VAL A 19 5.88 -17.78 15.97
N LEU A 20 5.14 -16.70 16.06
CA LEU A 20 3.99 -16.56 16.97
C LEU A 20 2.91 -17.59 16.66
N TYR A 21 2.63 -17.84 15.38
CA TYR A 21 1.70 -18.89 14.97
C TYR A 21 2.12 -20.26 15.51
N GLY A 22 3.41 -20.59 15.44
CA GLY A 22 3.95 -21.84 15.99
C GLY A 22 3.78 -21.98 17.50
N TRP A 23 3.73 -20.86 18.25
CA TRP A 23 3.62 -20.88 19.72
C TRP A 23 2.17 -20.81 20.21
N ILE A 24 1.34 -19.95 19.61
CA ILE A 24 -0.01 -19.62 20.12
C ILE A 24 -1.13 -20.00 19.14
N GLY A 25 -0.79 -20.49 17.96
CA GLY A 25 -1.75 -20.84 16.92
C GLY A 25 -2.55 -19.67 16.36
N MET A 26 -3.48 -19.94 15.43
CA MET A 26 -4.30 -18.91 14.80
C MET A 26 -5.20 -18.18 15.80
N GLY A 27 -5.86 -18.92 16.70
CA GLY A 27 -6.71 -18.33 17.73
C GLY A 27 -5.94 -17.41 18.66
N GLY A 28 -4.73 -17.78 19.05
CA GLY A 28 -3.84 -16.96 19.88
C GLY A 28 -3.43 -15.67 19.18
N LEU A 29 -3.17 -15.68 17.87
CA LEU A 29 -2.86 -14.47 17.10
C LEU A 29 -4.03 -13.50 17.11
N PHE A 30 -5.27 -13.96 16.93
CA PHE A 30 -6.45 -13.09 16.98
C PHE A 30 -6.66 -12.51 18.39
N ILE A 31 -6.50 -13.32 19.43
CA ILE A 31 -6.60 -12.83 20.83
C ILE A 31 -5.51 -11.80 21.11
N MET A 32 -4.27 -12.06 20.73
CA MET A 32 -3.16 -11.12 20.88
C MET A 32 -3.45 -9.79 20.17
N THR A 33 -3.93 -9.84 18.93
CA THR A 33 -4.31 -8.63 18.18
C THR A 33 -5.41 -7.85 18.89
N GLY A 34 -6.42 -8.54 19.43
CA GLY A 34 -7.49 -7.93 20.21
C GLY A 34 -6.98 -7.27 21.50
N VAL A 35 -6.11 -7.93 22.23
CA VAL A 35 -5.48 -7.38 23.45
C VAL A 35 -4.63 -6.15 23.14
N LEU A 36 -3.83 -6.19 22.06
CA LEU A 36 -3.03 -5.03 21.62
C LEU A 36 -3.92 -3.85 21.21
N ALA A 37 -5.06 -4.11 20.56
CA ALA A 37 -6.03 -3.07 20.19
C ALA A 37 -6.64 -2.41 21.45
N LEU A 38 -7.04 -3.20 22.45
CA LEU A 38 -7.54 -2.68 23.71
C LEU A 38 -6.47 -1.90 24.48
N ALA A 39 -5.23 -2.38 24.49
CA ALA A 39 -4.12 -1.67 25.09
C ALA A 39 -3.85 -0.32 24.40
N ALA A 40 -3.94 -0.27 23.07
CA ALA A 40 -3.81 0.96 22.28
C ALA A 40 -4.92 1.98 22.62
N ILE A 41 -6.17 1.51 22.77
CA ILE A 41 -7.29 2.35 23.23
C ILE A 41 -7.00 2.89 24.64
N GLY A 42 -6.55 2.03 25.57
CA GLY A 42 -6.18 2.45 26.92
C GLY A 42 -5.06 3.49 26.94
N LEU A 43 -4.04 3.31 26.11
CA LEU A 43 -2.95 4.28 25.94
C LEU A 43 -3.46 5.62 25.39
N LEU A 44 -4.31 5.57 24.36
CA LEU A 44 -4.92 6.77 23.77
C LEU A 44 -5.71 7.57 24.81
N LEU A 45 -6.53 6.90 25.60
CA LEU A 45 -7.39 7.56 26.60
C LEU A 45 -6.61 8.12 27.79
N LYS A 46 -5.48 7.51 28.17
CA LYS A 46 -4.72 7.89 29.39
C LYS A 46 -3.49 8.74 29.12
N ALA A 47 -2.82 8.53 27.99
CA ALA A 47 -1.50 9.13 27.75
C ALA A 47 -1.52 10.20 26.64
N VAL A 48 -2.55 10.24 25.78
CA VAL A 48 -2.62 11.22 24.70
C VAL A 48 -3.41 12.45 25.19
N PRO A 49 -2.81 13.67 25.16
CA PRO A 49 -3.52 14.90 25.52
C PRO A 49 -4.74 15.13 24.63
N PRO A 50 -5.80 15.76 25.13
CA PRO A 50 -6.94 16.15 24.32
C PRO A 50 -6.50 16.98 23.11
N ALA A 51 -7.06 16.69 21.93
CA ALA A 51 -6.80 17.50 20.76
C ALA A 51 -7.21 18.96 21.01
N PRO A 52 -6.43 19.96 20.55
CA PRO A 52 -6.84 21.37 20.63
C PRO A 52 -8.22 21.54 20.00
N ALA A 53 -9.06 22.37 20.62
CA ALA A 53 -10.38 22.67 20.07
C ALA A 53 -10.23 23.17 18.62
N PRO A 54 -11.09 22.71 17.69
CA PRO A 54 -11.01 23.15 16.30
C PRO A 54 -11.21 24.67 16.27
N HIS A 55 -10.16 25.40 15.88
CA HIS A 55 -10.25 26.83 15.69
C HIS A 55 -11.17 27.07 14.50
N GLY A 56 -12.37 27.61 14.75
CA GLY A 56 -13.30 28.34 13.87
C GLY A 56 -13.37 28.06 12.36
N HIS A 57 -12.95 26.92 11.87
CA HIS A 57 -13.09 26.58 10.46
C HIS A 57 -14.52 26.07 10.21
N GLU A 58 -15.25 26.72 9.32
CA GLU A 58 -16.50 26.19 8.77
C GLU A 58 -16.31 24.73 8.36
N LYS A 59 -17.15 23.85 8.93
CA LYS A 59 -17.13 22.42 8.58
C LYS A 59 -17.55 22.30 7.11
N LEU A 60 -16.60 21.99 6.24
CA LEU A 60 -16.92 21.70 4.86
C LEU A 60 -17.79 20.44 4.78
N PRO A 61 -18.87 20.43 3.99
CA PRO A 61 -19.71 19.26 3.84
C PRO A 61 -18.89 18.09 3.27
N LEU A 62 -19.03 16.91 3.85
CA LEU A 62 -18.29 15.69 3.48
C LEU A 62 -18.44 15.40 1.97
N ARG A 63 -19.59 15.72 1.38
CA ARG A 63 -19.85 15.58 -0.07
C ARG A 63 -18.81 16.33 -0.92
N ARG A 64 -18.36 17.53 -0.52
CA ARG A 64 -17.32 18.28 -1.24
C ARG A 64 -15.98 17.54 -1.24
N VAL A 65 -15.66 16.84 -0.17
CA VAL A 65 -14.43 16.07 -0.06
C VAL A 65 -14.52 14.78 -0.89
N ILE A 66 -15.65 14.09 -0.84
CA ILE A 66 -15.85 12.81 -1.55
C ILE A 66 -15.83 13.03 -3.07
N PHE A 67 -16.44 14.12 -3.57
CA PHE A 67 -16.58 14.37 -5.00
C PHE A 67 -15.56 15.39 -5.55
N ASP A 68 -14.55 15.75 -4.76
CA ASP A 68 -13.43 16.53 -5.28
C ASP A 68 -12.64 15.69 -6.30
N THR A 69 -12.46 16.21 -7.49
CA THR A 69 -11.87 15.45 -8.62
C THR A 69 -10.41 15.04 -8.34
N ASP A 70 -9.63 15.90 -7.69
CA ASP A 70 -8.23 15.59 -7.41
C ASP A 70 -8.11 14.59 -6.26
N LEU A 71 -8.98 14.69 -5.24
CA LEU A 71 -9.07 13.67 -4.18
C LEU A 71 -9.61 12.34 -4.71
N LEU A 72 -10.58 12.34 -5.64
CA LEU A 72 -11.07 11.10 -6.29
C LEU A 72 -9.97 10.37 -7.06
N ARG A 73 -9.10 11.09 -7.76
CA ARG A 73 -7.95 10.49 -8.47
C ARG A 73 -6.95 9.86 -7.50
N LEU A 74 -6.69 10.51 -6.36
CA LEU A 74 -5.84 9.97 -5.30
C LEU A 74 -6.49 8.76 -4.62
N ASN A 75 -7.79 8.81 -4.36
CA ASN A 75 -8.56 7.70 -3.82
C ASN A 75 -8.60 6.50 -4.78
N LEU A 76 -8.74 6.73 -6.09
CA LEU A 76 -8.59 5.66 -7.09
C LEU A 76 -7.19 5.05 -7.00
N GLY A 77 -6.16 5.87 -6.81
CA GLY A 77 -4.79 5.39 -6.68
C GLY A 77 -4.61 4.43 -5.51
N ILE A 78 -5.06 4.79 -4.31
CA ILE A 78 -4.93 3.91 -3.13
C ILE A 78 -5.81 2.67 -3.25
N PHE A 79 -6.99 2.80 -3.85
CA PHE A 79 -7.87 1.66 -4.12
C PHE A 79 -7.17 0.64 -5.03
N VAL A 80 -6.63 1.08 -6.17
CA VAL A 80 -5.96 0.20 -7.13
C VAL A 80 -4.70 -0.39 -6.52
N LEU A 81 -3.89 0.41 -5.80
CA LEU A 81 -2.67 -0.05 -5.16
C LEU A 81 -2.92 -1.25 -4.24
N HIS A 82 -3.92 -1.14 -3.37
CA HIS A 82 -4.23 -2.19 -2.39
C HIS A 82 -5.05 -3.34 -2.97
N MET A 83 -5.89 -3.06 -3.98
CA MET A 83 -6.58 -4.10 -4.72
C MET A 83 -5.58 -5.01 -5.44
N VAL A 84 -4.60 -4.42 -6.13
CA VAL A 84 -3.52 -5.15 -6.82
C VAL A 84 -2.65 -5.90 -5.82
N GLN A 85 -2.28 -5.27 -4.71
CA GLN A 85 -1.52 -5.93 -3.64
C GLN A 85 -2.23 -7.19 -3.17
N MET A 86 -3.49 -7.10 -2.75
CA MET A 86 -4.20 -8.25 -2.19
C MET A 86 -4.47 -9.33 -3.24
N ALA A 87 -4.86 -8.95 -4.46
CA ALA A 87 -5.05 -9.91 -5.55
C ALA A 87 -3.76 -10.69 -5.85
N MET A 88 -2.63 -9.99 -5.95
CA MET A 88 -1.33 -10.60 -6.17
C MET A 88 -0.93 -11.52 -5.00
N PHE A 89 -1.16 -11.11 -3.75
CA PHE A 89 -0.83 -11.91 -2.57
C PHE A 89 -1.72 -13.14 -2.36
N VAL A 90 -2.84 -13.27 -3.09
CA VAL A 90 -3.61 -14.52 -3.17
C VAL A 90 -2.84 -15.59 -3.95
N VAL A 91 -2.19 -15.22 -5.05
CA VAL A 91 -1.57 -16.18 -5.99
C VAL A 91 -0.06 -16.33 -5.83
N LEU A 92 0.62 -15.29 -5.35
CA LEU A 92 2.07 -15.28 -5.22
C LEU A 92 2.64 -16.36 -4.28
N PRO A 93 2.00 -16.70 -3.13
CA PRO A 93 2.44 -17.82 -2.31
C PRO A 93 2.44 -19.16 -3.07
N HIS A 94 1.45 -19.41 -3.93
CA HIS A 94 1.41 -20.61 -4.78
C HIS A 94 2.59 -20.61 -5.76
N ALA A 95 2.82 -19.49 -6.44
CA ALA A 95 3.94 -19.36 -7.37
C ALA A 95 5.30 -19.56 -6.69
N LEU A 96 5.48 -19.13 -5.45
CA LEU A 96 6.71 -19.36 -4.67
C LEU A 96 6.91 -20.85 -4.34
N VAL A 97 5.84 -21.60 -4.10
CA VAL A 97 5.91 -23.05 -3.87
C VAL A 97 6.13 -23.78 -5.21
N ASP A 98 5.28 -23.54 -6.20
CA ASP A 98 5.20 -24.35 -7.42
C ASP A 98 6.35 -24.08 -8.40
N HIS A 99 6.73 -22.81 -8.55
CA HIS A 99 7.80 -22.38 -9.46
C HIS A 99 9.10 -22.04 -8.73
N GLY A 100 8.98 -21.56 -7.49
CA GLY A 100 10.14 -21.19 -6.67
C GLY A 100 10.74 -22.37 -5.91
N GLY A 101 9.99 -23.45 -5.71
CA GLY A 101 10.41 -24.60 -4.89
C GLY A 101 10.57 -24.25 -3.39
N LEU A 102 9.96 -23.14 -2.93
CA LEU A 102 10.12 -22.61 -1.59
C LEU A 102 8.92 -23.00 -0.71
N ALA A 103 9.16 -23.75 0.36
CA ALA A 103 8.10 -24.11 1.30
C ALA A 103 7.43 -22.86 1.91
N ALA A 104 6.11 -22.93 2.16
CA ALA A 104 5.35 -21.79 2.69
C ALA A 104 5.94 -21.19 3.98
N ALA A 105 6.49 -22.03 4.87
CA ALA A 105 7.17 -21.58 6.09
C ALA A 105 8.47 -20.79 5.82
N GLU A 106 9.00 -20.84 4.61
CA GLU A 106 10.25 -20.21 4.21
C GLU A 106 10.06 -18.95 3.35
N HIS A 107 8.83 -18.58 3.02
CA HIS A 107 8.51 -17.40 2.19
C HIS A 107 9.12 -16.12 2.74
N TRP A 108 9.29 -16.00 4.06
CA TRP A 108 9.95 -14.87 4.69
C TRP A 108 11.39 -14.64 4.18
N LYS A 109 12.08 -15.71 3.72
CA LYS A 109 13.44 -15.61 3.14
C LYS A 109 13.49 -14.77 1.86
N VAL A 110 12.36 -14.63 1.17
CA VAL A 110 12.20 -13.77 -0.02
C VAL A 110 11.54 -12.45 0.34
N TYR A 111 10.44 -12.47 1.09
CA TYR A 111 9.70 -11.25 1.42
C TYR A 111 10.52 -10.26 2.24
N LEU A 112 11.19 -10.74 3.32
CA LEU A 112 11.93 -9.86 4.21
C LEU A 112 13.09 -9.13 3.52
N PRO A 113 14.00 -9.81 2.80
CA PRO A 113 15.06 -9.11 2.05
C PRO A 113 14.49 -8.15 0.99
N ALA A 114 13.43 -8.54 0.26
CA ALA A 114 12.81 -7.69 -0.74
C ALA A 114 12.22 -6.41 -0.12
N VAL A 115 11.51 -6.52 1.00
CA VAL A 115 10.96 -5.37 1.74
C VAL A 115 12.08 -4.47 2.26
N LEU A 116 13.09 -5.01 2.92
CA LEU A 116 14.20 -4.23 3.47
C LEU A 116 14.99 -3.50 2.37
N ALA A 117 15.32 -4.21 1.28
CA ALA A 117 16.00 -3.62 0.13
C ALA A 117 15.14 -2.53 -0.54
N SER A 118 13.82 -2.73 -0.62
CA SER A 118 12.91 -1.72 -1.18
C SER A 118 12.92 -0.42 -0.38
N PHE A 119 13.02 -0.47 0.95
CA PHE A 119 13.15 0.73 1.79
C PHE A 119 14.48 1.46 1.53
N ALA A 120 15.57 0.69 1.38
CA ALA A 120 16.88 1.27 1.08
C ALA A 120 16.87 2.03 -0.27
N ILE A 121 16.06 1.60 -1.23
CA ILE A 121 15.87 2.26 -2.54
C ILE A 121 14.87 3.42 -2.43
N MET A 122 13.72 3.20 -1.77
CA MET A 122 12.63 4.17 -1.65
C MET A 122 13.07 5.46 -0.95
N VAL A 123 13.73 5.35 0.21
CA VAL A 123 14.04 6.52 1.05
C VAL A 123 14.91 7.55 0.31
N PRO A 124 16.04 7.20 -0.32
CA PRO A 124 16.81 8.14 -1.12
C PRO A 124 16.03 8.71 -2.30
N ALA A 125 15.21 7.89 -2.97
CA ALA A 125 14.41 8.32 -4.12
C ALA A 125 13.39 9.39 -3.73
N ILE A 126 12.67 9.21 -2.62
CA ILE A 126 11.71 10.21 -2.11
C ILE A 126 12.42 11.49 -1.67
N ILE A 127 13.52 11.39 -0.92
CA ILE A 127 14.28 12.56 -0.48
C ILE A 127 14.80 13.36 -1.69
N ALA A 128 15.34 12.67 -2.69
CA ALA A 128 15.81 13.31 -3.91
C ALA A 128 14.67 13.97 -4.71
N ALA A 129 13.51 13.31 -4.77
CA ALA A 129 12.32 13.84 -5.42
C ALA A 129 11.78 15.09 -4.73
N GLU A 130 11.72 15.09 -3.40
CA GLU A 130 11.27 16.25 -2.63
C GLU A 130 12.22 17.43 -2.73
N ARG A 131 13.55 17.19 -2.66
CA ARG A 131 14.56 18.25 -2.78
C ARG A 131 14.60 18.91 -4.15
N LYS A 132 14.31 18.15 -5.20
CA LYS A 132 14.37 18.61 -6.60
C LYS A 132 12.99 18.99 -7.18
N ASP A 133 11.95 19.02 -6.35
CA ASP A 133 10.53 19.23 -6.76
C ASP A 133 10.07 18.28 -7.90
N LYS A 134 10.54 17.02 -7.83
CA LYS A 134 10.29 15.97 -8.84
C LYS A 134 9.33 14.88 -8.34
N MET A 135 8.36 15.25 -7.49
CA MET A 135 7.40 14.27 -6.95
C MET A 135 6.52 13.66 -8.04
N ARG A 136 6.06 14.47 -9.01
CA ARG A 136 5.23 13.98 -10.13
C ARG A 136 5.92 12.89 -10.95
N PRO A 137 7.13 13.10 -11.51
CA PRO A 137 7.79 12.05 -12.29
C PRO A 137 8.12 10.80 -11.45
N VAL A 138 8.45 10.94 -10.17
CA VAL A 138 8.71 9.78 -9.30
C VAL A 138 7.43 9.00 -9.04
N PHE A 139 6.30 9.68 -8.79
CA PHE A 139 5.01 9.04 -8.61
C PHE A 139 4.57 8.27 -9.88
N ILE A 140 4.65 8.91 -11.05
CA ILE A 140 4.29 8.28 -12.33
C ILE A 140 5.23 7.11 -12.64
N ALA A 141 6.53 7.25 -12.38
CA ALA A 141 7.50 6.17 -12.54
C ALA A 141 7.19 4.99 -11.62
N ALA A 142 6.75 5.23 -10.39
CA ALA A 142 6.36 4.17 -9.46
C ALA A 142 5.09 3.43 -9.93
N VAL A 143 4.06 4.14 -10.44
CA VAL A 143 2.89 3.49 -11.05
C VAL A 143 3.29 2.71 -12.29
N GLY A 144 4.16 3.27 -13.14
CA GLY A 144 4.71 2.57 -14.31
C GLY A 144 5.50 1.32 -13.93
N LEU A 145 6.32 1.39 -12.87
CA LEU A 145 7.05 0.24 -12.35
C LEU A 145 6.09 -0.84 -11.85
N LEU A 146 5.01 -0.46 -11.17
CA LEU A 146 3.98 -1.42 -10.74
C LEU A 146 3.35 -2.14 -11.94
N LEU A 147 3.09 -1.44 -13.05
CA LEU A 147 2.60 -2.04 -14.29
C LEU A 147 3.62 -3.04 -14.86
N VAL A 148 4.89 -2.64 -14.94
CA VAL A 148 5.97 -3.53 -15.43
C VAL A 148 6.07 -4.78 -14.56
N VAL A 149 5.92 -4.65 -13.25
CA VAL A 149 5.92 -5.80 -12.32
C VAL A 149 4.77 -6.76 -12.62
N GLN A 150 3.54 -6.26 -12.81
CA GLN A 150 2.41 -7.14 -13.11
C GLN A 150 2.56 -7.86 -14.45
N ILE A 151 3.07 -7.18 -15.48
CA ILE A 151 3.40 -7.78 -16.77
C ILE A 151 4.55 -8.80 -16.61
N GLY A 152 5.57 -8.47 -15.84
CA GLY A 152 6.70 -9.36 -15.57
C GLY A 152 6.27 -10.63 -14.82
N LEU A 153 5.42 -10.51 -13.81
CA LEU A 153 4.83 -11.66 -13.12
C LEU A 153 3.96 -12.50 -14.05
N PHE A 154 3.21 -11.87 -14.95
CA PHE A 154 2.42 -12.60 -15.96
C PHE A 154 3.29 -13.41 -16.92
N LEU A 155 4.43 -12.87 -17.37
CA LEU A 155 5.25 -13.46 -18.42
C LEU A 155 6.44 -14.29 -17.90
N LEU A 156 7.04 -13.91 -16.77
CA LEU A 156 8.39 -14.33 -16.36
C LEU A 156 8.45 -14.68 -14.85
N HIS A 157 7.61 -15.63 -14.40
CA HIS A 157 7.58 -16.08 -13.00
C HIS A 157 8.05 -17.53 -12.78
N ALA A 158 8.80 -18.08 -13.73
CA ALA A 158 9.16 -19.49 -13.75
C ALA A 158 10.32 -19.91 -12.80
N SER A 159 10.86 -19.00 -11.99
CA SER A 159 11.95 -19.32 -11.07
C SER A 159 11.89 -18.48 -9.79
N LEU A 160 12.50 -18.99 -8.72
CA LEU A 160 12.62 -18.27 -7.44
C LEU A 160 13.27 -16.89 -7.61
N TRP A 161 14.32 -16.79 -8.42
CA TRP A 161 15.04 -15.53 -8.62
C TRP A 161 14.21 -14.50 -9.39
N SER A 162 13.42 -14.95 -10.39
CA SER A 162 12.50 -14.04 -11.08
C SER A 162 11.39 -13.55 -10.16
N LEU A 163 10.81 -14.43 -9.35
CA LEU A 163 9.80 -14.08 -8.35
C LEU A 163 10.36 -13.10 -7.30
N ALA A 164 11.57 -13.36 -6.79
CA ALA A 164 12.24 -12.46 -5.84
C ALA A 164 12.52 -11.08 -6.43
N LEU A 165 12.95 -11.00 -7.69
CA LEU A 165 13.16 -9.74 -8.40
C LEU A 165 11.85 -8.96 -8.56
N TRP A 166 10.78 -9.62 -9.04
CA TRP A 166 9.48 -8.96 -9.20
C TRP A 166 8.89 -8.51 -7.88
N LEU A 167 9.09 -9.28 -6.81
CA LEU A 167 8.71 -8.88 -5.45
C LEU A 167 9.48 -7.65 -4.96
N LEU A 168 10.80 -7.62 -5.16
CA LEU A 168 11.60 -6.44 -4.82
C LEU A 168 11.09 -5.19 -5.56
N LEU A 169 10.89 -5.29 -6.86
CA LEU A 169 10.41 -4.18 -7.68
C LEU A 169 8.98 -3.76 -7.30
N PHE A 170 8.12 -4.74 -6.97
CA PHE A 170 6.80 -4.48 -6.42
C PHE A 170 6.88 -3.65 -5.14
N PHE A 171 7.69 -4.08 -4.16
CA PHE A 171 7.80 -3.35 -2.90
C PHE A 171 8.45 -1.98 -3.06
N VAL A 172 9.38 -1.79 -4.00
CA VAL A 172 9.91 -0.46 -4.33
C VAL A 172 8.79 0.46 -4.82
N ALA A 173 8.00 0.02 -5.81
CA ALA A 173 6.89 0.80 -6.34
C ALA A 173 5.82 1.05 -5.26
N PHE A 174 5.41 -0.01 -4.55
CA PHE A 174 4.41 0.04 -3.49
C PHE A 174 4.79 1.02 -2.38
N ASN A 175 5.99 0.92 -1.82
CA ASN A 175 6.44 1.75 -0.72
C ASN A 175 6.56 3.23 -1.13
N VAL A 176 7.02 3.52 -2.36
CA VAL A 176 7.04 4.90 -2.90
C VAL A 176 5.62 5.46 -2.98
N LEU A 177 4.67 4.69 -3.50
CA LEU A 177 3.27 5.11 -3.64
C LEU A 177 2.58 5.25 -2.29
N GLU A 178 2.79 4.30 -1.38
CA GLU A 178 2.24 4.31 -0.01
C GLU A 178 2.76 5.50 0.82
N ALA A 179 4.00 5.91 0.61
CA ALA A 179 4.55 7.10 1.28
C ALA A 179 4.05 8.42 0.65
N THR A 180 3.80 8.44 -0.66
CA THR A 180 3.46 9.67 -1.39
C THR A 180 1.96 9.97 -1.43
N LEU A 181 1.10 8.96 -1.57
CA LEU A 181 -0.36 9.15 -1.69
C LEU A 181 -0.98 9.88 -0.49
N PRO A 182 -0.77 9.48 0.78
CA PRO A 182 -1.39 10.20 1.90
C PRO A 182 -0.82 11.61 2.07
N SER A 183 0.43 11.83 1.69
CA SER A 183 1.03 13.17 1.65
C SER A 183 0.33 14.05 0.60
N LEU A 184 0.05 13.52 -0.59
CA LEU A 184 -0.68 14.24 -1.65
C LEU A 184 -2.11 14.53 -1.22
N VAL A 185 -2.84 13.57 -0.63
CA VAL A 185 -4.18 13.80 -0.06
C VAL A 185 -4.17 14.94 0.94
N SER A 186 -3.22 14.92 1.88
CA SER A 186 -3.10 15.97 2.91
C SER A 186 -2.75 17.35 2.35
N ARG A 187 -2.05 17.43 1.21
CA ARG A 187 -1.71 18.70 0.54
C ARG A 187 -2.85 19.21 -0.35
N THR A 188 -3.61 18.31 -0.97
CA THR A 188 -4.74 18.63 -1.85
C THR A 188 -5.97 19.03 -1.05
N ALA A 189 -6.23 18.36 0.06
CA ALA A 189 -7.39 18.62 0.89
C ALA A 189 -7.37 20.01 1.51
N PRO A 190 -8.52 20.73 1.56
CA PRO A 190 -8.66 21.97 2.30
C PRO A 190 -8.25 21.79 3.77
N PRO A 191 -7.62 22.79 4.41
CA PRO A 191 -7.17 22.69 5.80
C PRO A 191 -8.25 22.22 6.78
N ALA A 192 -9.48 22.70 6.63
CA ALA A 192 -10.64 22.35 7.44
C ALA A 192 -11.17 20.91 7.21
N ALA A 193 -10.76 20.24 6.13
CA ALA A 193 -11.28 18.95 5.72
C ALA A 193 -10.22 17.84 5.63
N LYS A 194 -8.98 18.09 6.07
CA LYS A 194 -7.89 17.10 5.97
C LYS A 194 -8.21 15.77 6.66
N GLY A 195 -8.79 15.82 7.85
CA GLY A 195 -9.20 14.61 8.58
C GLY A 195 -10.26 13.81 7.82
N ALA A 196 -11.26 14.49 7.25
CA ALA A 196 -12.29 13.86 6.44
C ALA A 196 -11.71 13.24 5.16
N ALA A 197 -10.79 13.95 4.47
CA ALA A 197 -10.14 13.46 3.26
C ALA A 197 -9.29 12.21 3.55
N LEU A 198 -8.52 12.19 4.63
CA LEU A 198 -7.77 11.02 5.06
C LEU A 198 -8.69 9.86 5.52
N GLY A 199 -9.84 10.17 6.12
CA GLY A 199 -10.85 9.17 6.47
C GLY A 199 -11.42 8.49 5.22
N VAL A 200 -11.79 9.25 4.19
CA VAL A 200 -12.26 8.71 2.90
C VAL A 200 -11.14 7.89 2.23
N TYR A 201 -9.92 8.39 2.23
CA TYR A 201 -8.74 7.71 1.71
C TYR A 201 -8.54 6.33 2.37
N ASN A 202 -8.54 6.25 3.70
CA ASN A 202 -8.36 5.00 4.44
C ASN A 202 -9.53 4.03 4.22
N THR A 203 -10.77 4.53 4.11
CA THR A 203 -11.93 3.72 3.77
C THR A 203 -11.79 3.12 2.37
N THR A 204 -11.36 3.93 1.40
CA THR A 204 -11.13 3.50 0.02
C THR A 204 -10.01 2.45 -0.07
N GLN A 205 -8.94 2.62 0.73
CA GLN A 205 -7.89 1.63 0.92
C GLN A 205 -8.45 0.28 1.41
N ALA A 206 -9.26 0.31 2.47
CA ALA A 206 -9.86 -0.90 3.03
C ALA A 206 -10.78 -1.62 2.03
N ILE A 207 -11.56 -0.86 1.25
CA ILE A 207 -12.39 -1.41 0.16
C ILE A 207 -11.50 -2.05 -0.92
N GLY A 208 -10.38 -1.43 -1.28
CA GLY A 208 -9.40 -1.98 -2.21
C GLY A 208 -8.83 -3.32 -1.75
N LEU A 209 -8.43 -3.41 -0.48
CA LEU A 209 -7.96 -4.65 0.15
C LEU A 209 -9.02 -5.77 0.07
N PHE A 210 -10.26 -5.46 0.44
CA PHE A 210 -11.35 -6.42 0.43
C PHE A 210 -11.67 -6.92 -0.98
N ILE A 211 -11.87 -6.00 -1.93
CA ILE A 211 -12.20 -6.36 -3.31
C ILE A 211 -11.02 -7.07 -3.97
N GLY A 212 -9.78 -6.67 -3.69
CA GLY A 212 -8.58 -7.30 -4.21
C GLY A 212 -8.47 -8.77 -3.80
N GLY A 213 -8.69 -9.07 -2.54
CA GLY A 213 -8.70 -10.46 -2.04
C GLY A 213 -9.83 -11.29 -2.65
N ALA A 214 -11.06 -10.76 -2.66
CA ALA A 214 -12.23 -11.45 -3.19
C ALA A 214 -12.13 -11.68 -4.72
N ALA A 215 -11.83 -10.63 -5.48
CA ALA A 215 -11.70 -10.71 -6.94
C ALA A 215 -10.48 -11.52 -7.36
N GLY A 216 -9.33 -11.35 -6.66
CA GLY A 216 -8.13 -12.14 -6.90
C GLY A 216 -8.37 -13.63 -6.70
N GLY A 217 -9.02 -14.01 -5.59
CA GLY A 217 -9.39 -15.42 -5.34
C GLY A 217 -10.37 -15.96 -6.37
N TYR A 218 -11.39 -15.18 -6.74
CA TYR A 218 -12.36 -15.58 -7.77
C TYR A 218 -11.68 -15.79 -9.14
N ILE A 219 -10.83 -14.83 -9.56
CA ILE A 219 -10.12 -14.93 -10.85
C ILE A 219 -9.16 -16.12 -10.83
N ALA A 220 -8.39 -16.30 -9.76
CA ALA A 220 -7.46 -17.42 -9.63
C ALA A 220 -8.19 -18.75 -9.75
N GLN A 221 -9.33 -18.90 -9.07
CA GLN A 221 -10.11 -20.15 -9.07
C GLN A 221 -10.71 -20.48 -10.44
N HIS A 222 -11.16 -19.48 -11.22
CA HIS A 222 -11.91 -19.72 -12.47
C HIS A 222 -11.07 -19.57 -13.72
N PHE A 223 -10.01 -18.78 -13.70
CA PHE A 223 -9.20 -18.41 -14.87
C PHE A 223 -7.70 -18.70 -14.67
N GLY A 224 -7.32 -19.18 -13.48
CA GLY A 224 -5.93 -19.48 -13.13
C GLY A 224 -5.13 -18.26 -12.63
N ASP A 225 -4.00 -18.54 -11.98
CA ASP A 225 -3.17 -17.55 -11.29
C ASP A 225 -2.65 -16.45 -12.22
N ASN A 226 -2.28 -16.81 -13.45
CA ASN A 226 -1.81 -15.84 -14.45
C ASN A 226 -2.85 -14.79 -14.82
N ALA A 227 -4.15 -15.14 -14.81
CA ALA A 227 -5.21 -14.19 -15.11
C ALA A 227 -5.30 -13.08 -14.07
N VAL A 228 -4.89 -13.34 -12.81
CA VAL A 228 -4.83 -12.34 -11.76
C VAL A 228 -3.80 -11.26 -12.09
N PHE A 229 -2.60 -11.65 -12.52
CA PHE A 229 -1.56 -10.69 -12.91
C PHE A 229 -1.99 -9.85 -14.13
N ALA A 230 -2.64 -10.48 -15.12
CA ALA A 230 -3.18 -9.76 -16.27
C ALA A 230 -4.26 -8.74 -15.89
N ALA A 231 -5.19 -9.13 -15.01
CA ALA A 231 -6.23 -8.24 -14.49
C ALA A 231 -5.62 -7.07 -13.70
N CYS A 232 -4.62 -7.36 -12.85
CA CYS A 232 -3.87 -6.34 -12.11
C CYS A 232 -3.14 -5.39 -13.07
N ALA A 233 -2.50 -5.89 -14.12
CA ALA A 233 -1.86 -5.05 -15.15
C ALA A 233 -2.87 -4.10 -15.81
N GLY A 234 -4.06 -4.59 -16.17
CA GLY A 234 -5.13 -3.78 -16.75
C GLY A 234 -5.58 -2.65 -15.80
N LEU A 235 -5.76 -2.95 -14.52
CA LEU A 235 -6.13 -1.95 -13.50
C LEU A 235 -5.04 -0.89 -13.31
N VAL A 236 -3.77 -1.31 -13.24
CA VAL A 236 -2.64 -0.38 -13.09
C VAL A 236 -2.49 0.49 -14.33
N LEU A 237 -2.76 -0.05 -15.54
CA LEU A 237 -2.74 0.73 -16.78
C LEU A 237 -3.80 1.84 -16.74
N VAL A 238 -5.03 1.54 -16.31
CA VAL A 238 -6.08 2.55 -16.11
C VAL A 238 -5.62 3.60 -15.10
N TRP A 239 -5.05 3.16 -13.99
CA TRP A 239 -4.50 4.11 -13.00
C TRP A 239 -3.39 4.97 -13.57
N LEU A 240 -2.47 4.42 -14.37
CA LEU A 240 -1.37 5.18 -14.99
C LEU A 240 -1.91 6.29 -15.90
N VAL A 241 -2.97 6.02 -16.66
CA VAL A 241 -3.64 7.04 -17.50
C VAL A 241 -4.21 8.16 -16.62
N VAL A 242 -4.92 7.81 -15.53
CA VAL A 242 -5.46 8.78 -14.57
C VAL A 242 -4.35 9.55 -13.88
N ALA A 243 -3.29 8.88 -13.44
CA ALA A 243 -2.15 9.50 -12.76
C ALA A 243 -1.44 10.54 -13.62
N ASN A 244 -1.33 10.31 -14.95
CA ASN A 244 -0.76 11.29 -15.87
C ASN A 244 -1.60 12.57 -15.98
N SER A 245 -2.91 12.51 -15.75
CA SER A 245 -3.81 13.66 -15.77
C SER A 245 -3.89 14.43 -14.44
N MET A 246 -3.17 13.98 -13.39
CA MET A 246 -3.22 14.58 -12.06
C MET A 246 -2.39 15.87 -11.98
N ASN A 247 -2.93 16.84 -11.24
CA ASN A 247 -2.22 18.03 -10.84
C ASN A 247 -1.49 17.76 -9.50
N PHE A 248 -0.19 18.00 -9.46
CA PHE A 248 0.61 17.84 -8.24
C PHE A 248 0.73 19.20 -7.55
N PRO A 249 0.25 19.34 -6.29
CA PRO A 249 0.38 20.59 -5.56
C PRO A 249 1.87 20.86 -5.26
N GLN A 250 2.34 22.04 -5.67
CA GLN A 250 3.69 22.51 -5.36
C GLN A 250 3.89 22.64 -3.84
N ARG A 251 5.11 22.46 -3.39
CA ARG A 251 5.49 22.63 -1.98
C ARG A 251 5.23 24.10 -1.62
N ARG A 252 4.35 24.37 -0.64
CA ARG A 252 4.28 25.69 -0.02
C ARG A 252 5.64 25.92 0.65
N THR A 253 6.49 26.73 0.06
CA THR A 253 7.63 27.32 0.75
C THR A 253 7.07 28.08 1.93
N ALA A 254 7.42 27.66 3.14
CA ALA A 254 7.15 28.45 4.33
C ALA A 254 7.91 29.78 4.14
N ALA A 255 7.14 30.86 4.01
CA ALA A 255 7.65 32.22 4.08
C ALA A 255 8.06 32.55 5.52
#